data_590af27b887ff20f64c1ac88ea49006e
#
_entry.id   590af27b887ff20f64c1ac88ea49006e
#
_cell.length_a   1.000
_cell.length_b   1.000
_cell.length_c   1.000
_cell.angle_alpha   90.00
_cell.angle_beta   90.00
_cell.angle_gamma   90.00
#
_symmetry.space_group_name_H-M   'P 1'
#
loop_
_entity.id
_entity.type
_entity.pdbx_description
1 polymer ?
#
loop_
_entity_poly.entity_id
_entity_poly.type
_entity_poly.pdbx_seq_one_letter_code
_entity_poly.pdbx_strand_id
1 'polypeptide(L)'
;TFHTTIGKVKAELQSIRSKKQKEEKGKNFLLQYFLQTYLYSGNEEVLKKAGEILDESNWEQWHCAILIESDKAFFDNVPDNIDEELMQGLHRNFFYLNLNTRQSVLFFSDVYCDYQLVAKHLYDILKQNYSASFHLAVSSRFEGHEALPEIMSQLEQTMEEKFYHPDVH
;
A
#
# COMPACT_ATOMS: atom_id res chain seq x y z
N THR A 1 -33.76 21.44 27.69
CA THR A 1 -34.03 22.30 26.53
C THR A 1 -33.60 21.63 25.22
N PHE A 2 -34.27 21.93 24.16
CA PHE A 2 -34.07 21.36 22.84
C PHE A 2 -32.61 21.51 22.34
N HIS A 3 -32.00 22.67 22.53
CA HIS A 3 -30.60 22.93 22.12
C HIS A 3 -29.58 22.07 22.87
N THR A 4 -29.79 21.82 24.16
CA THR A 4 -28.90 20.99 24.97
C THR A 4 -28.93 19.53 24.52
N THR A 5 -30.13 19.01 24.17
CA THR A 5 -30.29 17.64 23.67
C THR A 5 -29.57 17.42 22.34
N ILE A 6 -29.67 18.35 21.38
CA ILE A 6 -28.98 18.29 20.08
C ILE A 6 -27.46 18.30 20.28
N GLY A 7 -26.95 19.15 21.18
CA GLY A 7 -25.51 19.19 21.49
C GLY A 7 -24.96 17.87 22.04
N LYS A 8 -25.73 17.20 22.91
CA LYS A 8 -25.35 15.88 23.46
C LYS A 8 -25.32 14.81 22.37
N VAL A 9 -26.31 14.76 21.48
CA VAL A 9 -26.37 13.81 20.38
C VAL A 9 -25.19 13.98 19.43
N LYS A 10 -24.82 15.22 19.08
CA LYS A 10 -23.65 15.51 18.25
C LYS A 10 -22.36 15.04 18.90
N ALA A 11 -22.18 15.29 20.21
CA ALA A 11 -20.99 14.84 20.94
C ALA A 11 -20.88 13.33 20.99
N GLU A 12 -21.97 12.61 21.20
CA GLU A 12 -22.02 11.15 21.18
C GLU A 12 -21.67 10.58 19.80
N LEU A 13 -22.20 11.16 18.72
CA LEU A 13 -21.89 10.76 17.36
C LEU A 13 -20.42 10.98 17.03
N GLN A 14 -19.81 12.09 17.45
CA GLN A 14 -18.40 12.34 17.25
C GLN A 14 -17.53 11.36 18.03
N SER A 15 -17.91 10.99 19.26
CA SER A 15 -17.21 10.00 20.07
C SER A 15 -17.25 8.61 19.41
N ILE A 16 -18.39 8.18 18.87
CA ILE A 16 -18.56 6.91 18.16
C ILE A 16 -17.70 6.90 16.89
N ARG A 17 -17.71 7.98 16.10
CA ARG A 17 -16.88 8.10 14.90
C ARG A 17 -15.40 8.04 15.24
N SER A 18 -14.94 8.71 16.29
CA SER A 18 -13.57 8.71 16.76
C SER A 18 -13.12 7.30 17.18
N LYS A 19 -13.96 6.55 17.90
CA LYS A 19 -13.69 5.15 18.28
C LYS A 19 -13.59 4.24 17.05
N LYS A 20 -14.52 4.36 16.09
CA LYS A 20 -14.48 3.60 14.84
C LYS A 20 -13.21 3.88 14.05
N GLN A 21 -12.80 5.14 13.93
CA GLN A 21 -11.56 5.50 13.25
C GLN A 21 -10.34 4.88 13.92
N LYS A 22 -10.26 4.87 15.24
CA LYS A 22 -9.18 4.25 15.99
C LYS A 22 -9.15 2.73 15.80
N GLU A 23 -10.32 2.08 15.81
CA GLU A 23 -10.44 0.64 15.57
C GLU A 23 -10.01 0.27 14.15
N GLU A 24 -10.43 1.04 13.15
CA GLU A 24 -10.04 0.85 11.76
C GLU A 24 -8.54 1.05 11.54
N LYS A 25 -7.94 2.07 12.16
CA LYS A 25 -6.49 2.30 12.11
C LYS A 25 -5.73 1.15 12.77
N GLY A 26 -6.21 0.62 13.90
CA GLY A 26 -5.62 -0.53 14.56
C GLY A 26 -5.69 -1.79 13.72
N LYS A 27 -6.84 -2.06 13.08
CA LYS A 27 -7.01 -3.18 12.15
C LYS A 27 -6.08 -3.05 10.94
N ASN A 28 -5.98 -1.87 10.34
CA ASN A 28 -5.10 -1.61 9.21
C ASN A 28 -3.63 -1.82 9.58
N PHE A 29 -3.22 -1.37 10.76
CA PHE A 29 -1.86 -1.57 11.26
C PHE A 29 -1.54 -3.06 11.40
N LEU A 30 -2.41 -3.85 12.03
CA LEU A 30 -2.24 -5.29 12.19
C LEU A 30 -2.22 -6.01 10.85
N LEU A 31 -3.12 -5.64 9.94
CA LEU A 31 -3.18 -6.19 8.60
C LEU A 31 -1.88 -5.95 7.83
N GLN A 32 -1.37 -4.72 7.85
CA GLN A 32 -0.10 -4.38 7.22
C GLN A 32 1.06 -5.18 7.83
N TYR A 33 1.09 -5.31 9.13
CA TYR A 33 2.11 -6.10 9.83
C TYR A 33 2.10 -7.57 9.38
N PHE A 34 0.94 -8.20 9.35
CA PHE A 34 0.83 -9.61 8.95
C PHE A 34 1.14 -9.81 7.47
N LEU A 35 0.67 -8.93 6.59
CA LEU A 35 0.97 -9.01 5.16
C LEU A 35 2.46 -8.82 4.91
N GLN A 36 3.08 -7.83 5.53
CA GLN A 36 4.52 -7.59 5.41
C GLN A 36 5.32 -8.81 5.88
N THR A 37 4.94 -9.41 7.01
CA THR A 37 5.58 -10.61 7.53
C THR A 37 5.43 -11.77 6.54
N TYR A 38 4.26 -11.93 5.94
CA TYR A 38 4.04 -12.96 4.92
C TYR A 38 4.92 -12.75 3.68
N LEU A 39 5.04 -11.53 3.20
CA LEU A 39 5.85 -11.22 2.01
C LEU A 39 7.31 -11.65 2.17
N TYR A 40 7.84 -11.59 3.38
CA TYR A 40 9.23 -11.95 3.65
C TYR A 40 9.43 -13.38 4.16
N SER A 41 8.41 -13.99 4.77
CA SER A 41 8.52 -15.33 5.35
C SER A 41 7.88 -16.44 4.51
N GLY A 42 6.83 -16.11 3.74
CA GLY A 42 6.03 -17.09 3.04
C GLY A 42 5.21 -17.98 3.97
N ASN A 43 5.04 -17.60 5.23
CA ASN A 43 4.33 -18.40 6.24
C ASN A 43 2.81 -18.24 6.09
N GLU A 44 2.13 -19.29 5.64
CA GLU A 44 0.68 -19.31 5.40
C GLU A 44 -0.16 -19.03 6.67
N GLU A 45 0.33 -19.39 7.85
CA GLU A 45 -0.37 -19.12 9.12
C GLU A 45 -0.49 -17.61 9.37
N VAL A 46 0.53 -16.84 8.99
CA VAL A 46 0.52 -15.39 9.10
C VAL A 46 -0.55 -14.78 8.20
N LEU A 47 -0.64 -15.27 6.96
CA LEU A 47 -1.64 -14.79 6.00
C LEU A 47 -3.06 -15.15 6.44
N LYS A 48 -3.24 -16.33 7.03
CA LYS A 48 -4.52 -16.76 7.60
C LYS A 48 -4.99 -15.81 8.71
N LYS A 49 -4.09 -15.38 9.59
CA LYS A 49 -4.39 -14.39 10.63
C LYS A 49 -4.77 -13.04 10.02
N ALA A 50 -4.09 -12.61 8.97
CA ALA A 50 -4.45 -11.39 8.24
C ALA A 50 -5.86 -11.49 7.66
N GLY A 51 -6.24 -12.65 7.11
CA GLY A 51 -7.58 -12.91 6.58
C GLY A 51 -8.69 -12.89 7.63
N GLU A 52 -8.37 -13.26 8.86
CA GLU A 52 -9.33 -13.18 9.98
C GLU A 52 -9.64 -11.73 10.38
N ILE A 53 -8.69 -10.81 10.19
CA ILE A 53 -8.85 -9.38 10.48
C ILE A 53 -9.70 -8.71 9.40
N LEU A 54 -9.50 -9.11 8.13
CA LEU A 54 -10.34 -8.72 7.00
C LEU A 54 -11.36 -9.81 6.75
N ASP A 55 -12.64 -9.47 6.73
CA ASP A 55 -13.72 -10.40 6.39
C ASP A 55 -13.62 -10.93 4.96
N GLU A 56 -12.84 -10.26 4.11
CA GLU A 56 -12.57 -10.66 2.73
C GLU A 56 -11.08 -10.58 2.42
N SER A 57 -10.51 -11.70 1.97
CA SER A 57 -9.13 -11.75 1.51
C SER A 57 -9.06 -11.35 0.03
N ASN A 58 -8.59 -10.15 -0.26
CA ASN A 58 -8.47 -9.64 -1.63
C ASN A 58 -7.16 -10.00 -2.31
N TRP A 59 -6.20 -10.56 -1.59
CA TRP A 59 -4.86 -10.87 -2.14
C TRP A 59 -4.86 -11.96 -3.21
N GLU A 60 -5.87 -12.83 -3.25
CA GLU A 60 -6.03 -13.79 -4.33
C GLU A 60 -6.33 -13.14 -5.69
N GLN A 61 -6.83 -11.93 -5.68
CA GLN A 61 -7.19 -11.17 -6.87
C GLN A 61 -6.07 -10.28 -7.39
N TRP A 62 -4.95 -10.20 -6.69
CA TRP A 62 -3.82 -9.37 -7.11
C TRP A 62 -3.05 -10.03 -8.25
N HIS A 63 -2.72 -9.25 -9.26
CA HIS A 63 -2.05 -9.73 -10.47
C HIS A 63 -0.75 -9.01 -10.78
N CYS A 64 -0.51 -7.85 -10.18
CA CYS A 64 0.72 -7.09 -10.37
C CYS A 64 1.05 -6.28 -9.13
N ALA A 65 2.34 -6.09 -8.89
CA ALA A 65 2.84 -5.24 -7.81
C ALA A 65 3.81 -4.20 -8.35
N ILE A 66 3.75 -2.99 -7.81
CA ILE A 66 4.70 -1.92 -8.09
C ILE A 66 5.37 -1.53 -6.78
N LEU A 67 6.69 -1.68 -6.70
CA LEU A 67 7.50 -1.25 -5.57
C LEU A 67 7.99 0.17 -5.81
N ILE A 68 7.81 1.03 -4.81
CA ILE A 68 8.29 2.40 -4.81
C ILE A 68 9.42 2.49 -3.78
N GLU A 69 10.56 3.03 -4.17
CA GLU A 69 11.66 3.32 -3.27
C GLU A 69 12.06 4.79 -3.39
N SER A 70 12.22 5.45 -2.25
CA SER A 70 12.70 6.83 -2.19
C SER A 70 14.17 6.88 -1.76
N ASP A 71 14.86 7.93 -2.18
CA ASP A 71 16.25 8.19 -1.78
C ASP A 71 16.39 8.64 -0.32
N LYS A 72 15.28 9.08 0.30
CA LYS A 72 15.20 9.59 1.67
C LYS A 72 14.13 8.82 2.44
N ALA A 73 14.08 9.03 3.76
CA ALA A 73 13.04 8.48 4.63
C ALA A 73 11.68 9.16 4.38
N PHE A 74 11.22 9.11 3.12
CA PHE A 74 10.02 9.79 2.64
C PHE A 74 8.76 9.30 3.37
N PHE A 75 8.62 7.99 3.58
CA PHE A 75 7.41 7.40 4.12
C PHE A 75 7.22 7.58 5.63
N ASP A 76 8.20 8.18 6.33
CA ASP A 76 8.05 8.56 7.74
C ASP A 76 7.14 9.77 7.94
N ASN A 77 7.09 10.68 6.97
CA ASN A 77 6.44 11.98 7.09
C ASN A 77 5.39 12.23 6.01
N VAL A 78 4.87 11.19 5.40
CA VAL A 78 3.79 11.34 4.41
C VAL A 78 2.45 11.54 5.10
N PRO A 79 1.48 12.19 4.43
CA PRO A 79 0.11 12.26 4.93
C PRO A 79 -0.49 10.87 5.14
N ASP A 80 -1.33 10.71 6.16
CA ASP A 80 -2.01 9.44 6.46
C ASP A 80 -2.88 8.94 5.30
N ASN A 81 -3.22 9.81 4.36
CA ASN A 81 -4.07 9.51 3.21
C ASN A 81 -3.30 9.45 1.88
N ILE A 82 -2.02 9.14 1.90
CA ILE A 82 -1.21 9.06 0.69
C ILE A 82 -1.79 8.06 -0.32
N ASP A 83 -2.32 6.95 0.17
CA ASP A 83 -2.98 5.93 -0.66
C ASP A 83 -4.16 6.51 -1.42
N GLU A 84 -5.02 7.29 -0.76
CA GLU A 84 -6.16 7.95 -1.40
C GLU A 84 -5.71 8.98 -2.45
N GLU A 85 -4.69 9.76 -2.15
CA GLU A 85 -4.13 10.74 -3.10
C GLU A 85 -3.58 10.05 -4.36
N LEU A 86 -2.86 8.94 -4.20
CA LEU A 86 -2.34 8.18 -5.31
C LEU A 86 -3.45 7.50 -6.13
N MET A 87 -4.48 6.96 -5.47
CA MET A 87 -5.65 6.38 -6.15
C MET A 87 -6.38 7.42 -7.00
N GLN A 88 -6.57 8.61 -6.46
CA GLN A 88 -7.21 9.72 -7.20
C GLN A 88 -6.35 10.13 -8.40
N GLY A 89 -5.06 10.28 -8.22
CA GLY A 89 -4.14 10.67 -9.28
C GLY A 89 -4.04 9.64 -10.40
N LEU A 90 -4.05 8.35 -10.06
CA LEU A 90 -4.00 7.25 -11.03
C LEU A 90 -5.37 6.91 -11.64
N HIS A 91 -6.47 7.34 -11.04
CA HIS A 91 -7.83 6.90 -11.36
C HIS A 91 -7.97 5.38 -11.31
N ARG A 92 -7.29 4.74 -10.34
CA ARG A 92 -7.27 3.30 -10.15
C ARG A 92 -7.26 2.94 -8.68
N ASN A 93 -7.89 1.81 -8.36
CA ASN A 93 -7.82 1.22 -7.03
C ASN A 93 -6.63 0.26 -6.93
N PHE A 94 -6.00 0.23 -5.76
CA PHE A 94 -4.93 -0.70 -5.44
C PHE A 94 -4.90 -0.90 -3.93
N PHE A 95 -4.21 -1.93 -3.48
CA PHE A 95 -3.90 -2.10 -2.07
C PHE A 95 -2.51 -1.51 -1.79
N TYR A 96 -2.46 -0.56 -0.86
CA TYR A 96 -1.23 0.12 -0.46
C TYR A 96 -0.63 -0.54 0.77
N LEU A 97 0.66 -0.87 0.73
CA LEU A 97 1.39 -1.42 1.87
C LEU A 97 2.70 -0.67 2.04
N ASN A 98 2.87 0.02 3.16
CA ASN A 98 4.14 0.62 3.53
C ASN A 98 5.06 -0.46 4.15
N LEU A 99 6.26 -0.61 3.61
CA LEU A 99 7.22 -1.62 4.07
C LEU A 99 8.19 -1.06 5.10
N ASN A 100 8.69 0.13 4.87
CA ASN A 100 9.65 0.82 5.74
C ASN A 100 9.67 2.31 5.40
N THR A 101 10.61 3.05 5.99
CA THR A 101 10.72 4.51 5.81
C THR A 101 10.99 4.93 4.37
N ARG A 102 11.51 4.04 3.53
CA ARG A 102 11.92 4.33 2.15
C ARG A 102 11.13 3.56 1.09
N GLN A 103 10.36 2.56 1.47
CA GLN A 103 9.69 1.66 0.52
C GLN A 103 8.22 1.49 0.81
N SER A 104 7.43 1.47 -0.25
CA SER A 104 6.03 1.06 -0.24
C SER A 104 5.73 0.23 -1.49
N VAL A 105 4.74 -0.64 -1.40
CA VAL A 105 4.32 -1.49 -2.51
C VAL A 105 2.83 -1.33 -2.75
N LEU A 106 2.44 -1.31 -4.03
CA LEU A 106 1.06 -1.22 -4.48
C LEU A 106 0.68 -2.52 -5.19
N PHE A 107 -0.43 -3.13 -4.79
CA PHE A 107 -0.95 -4.35 -5.41
C PHE A 107 -2.21 -4.04 -6.20
N PHE A 108 -2.24 -4.50 -7.45
CA PHE A 108 -3.30 -4.24 -8.42
C PHE A 108 -4.01 -5.52 -8.82
N SER A 109 -5.32 -5.42 -8.98
CA SER A 109 -6.20 -6.54 -9.33
C SER A 109 -6.67 -6.55 -10.79
N ASP A 110 -6.37 -5.50 -11.55
CA ASP A 110 -6.81 -5.39 -12.94
C ASP A 110 -5.98 -6.30 -13.85
N VAL A 111 -6.65 -7.19 -14.60
CA VAL A 111 -6.00 -8.16 -15.48
C VAL A 111 -5.62 -7.54 -16.83
N TYR A 112 -6.41 -6.60 -17.33
CA TYR A 112 -6.25 -6.01 -18.66
C TYR A 112 -5.65 -4.61 -18.58
N CYS A 113 -4.47 -4.49 -17.99
CA CYS A 113 -3.83 -3.21 -17.76
C CYS A 113 -2.37 -3.26 -18.17
N ASP A 114 -1.89 -2.17 -18.79
CA ASP A 114 -0.46 -1.96 -19.03
C ASP A 114 0.17 -1.32 -17.78
N TYR A 115 0.80 -2.13 -16.95
CA TYR A 115 1.38 -1.68 -15.70
C TYR A 115 2.65 -0.85 -15.88
N GLN A 116 3.31 -0.93 -17.01
CA GLN A 116 4.42 -0.01 -17.34
C GLN A 116 3.92 1.42 -17.51
N LEU A 117 2.76 1.60 -18.15
CA LEU A 117 2.11 2.91 -18.24
C LEU A 117 1.61 3.41 -16.88
N VAL A 118 1.05 2.52 -16.06
CA VAL A 118 0.64 2.86 -14.70
C VAL A 118 1.84 3.33 -13.87
N ALA A 119 2.96 2.62 -13.95
CA ALA A 119 4.19 2.98 -13.24
C ALA A 119 4.73 4.34 -13.69
N LYS A 120 4.72 4.61 -15.00
CA LYS A 120 5.13 5.91 -15.54
C LYS A 120 4.26 7.05 -15.01
N HIS A 121 2.95 6.85 -15.00
CA HIS A 121 2.00 7.83 -14.48
C HIS A 121 2.19 8.02 -12.97
N LEU A 122 2.37 6.94 -12.23
CA LEU A 122 2.67 6.99 -10.80
C LEU A 122 3.96 7.76 -10.51
N TYR A 123 5.01 7.51 -11.28
CA TYR A 123 6.27 8.25 -11.17
C TYR A 123 6.06 9.76 -11.37
N ASP A 124 5.31 10.14 -12.39
CA ASP A 124 5.02 11.55 -12.67
C ASP A 124 4.25 12.22 -11.52
N ILE A 125 3.27 11.53 -10.95
CA ILE A 125 2.50 12.02 -9.80
C ILE A 125 3.42 12.23 -8.59
N LEU A 126 4.26 11.25 -8.28
CA LEU A 126 5.20 11.33 -7.17
C LEU A 126 6.19 12.47 -7.35
N LYS A 127 6.74 12.61 -8.54
CA LYS A 127 7.70 13.67 -8.87
C LYS A 127 7.08 15.06 -8.78
N GLN A 128 5.84 15.23 -9.22
CA GLN A 128 5.16 16.52 -9.22
C GLN A 128 4.72 16.96 -7.81
N ASN A 129 4.33 16.01 -6.98
CA ASN A 129 3.70 16.31 -5.69
C ASN A 129 4.66 16.27 -4.49
N TYR A 130 5.81 15.64 -4.65
CA TYR A 130 6.75 15.42 -3.55
C TYR A 130 8.19 15.76 -3.97
N SER A 131 8.99 16.20 -3.00
CA SER A 131 10.37 16.68 -3.23
C SER A 131 11.45 15.62 -2.97
N ALA A 132 11.14 14.34 -3.19
CA ALA A 132 12.10 13.24 -3.10
C ALA A 132 12.36 12.66 -4.48
N SER A 133 13.43 11.89 -4.62
CA SER A 133 13.71 11.09 -5.81
C SER A 133 13.17 9.68 -5.60
N PHE A 134 12.47 9.17 -6.61
CA PHE A 134 11.80 7.88 -6.55
C PHE A 134 12.31 6.94 -7.61
N HIS A 135 12.39 5.66 -7.28
CA HIS A 135 12.61 4.56 -8.21
C HIS A 135 11.44 3.59 -8.09
N LEU A 136 10.96 3.09 -9.22
CA LEU A 136 9.84 2.16 -9.29
C LEU A 136 10.27 0.88 -9.96
N ALA A 137 9.82 -0.25 -9.43
CA ALA A 137 9.97 -1.55 -10.05
C ALA A 137 8.58 -2.17 -10.23
N VAL A 138 8.33 -2.73 -11.41
CA VAL A 138 7.05 -3.36 -11.76
C VAL A 138 7.27 -4.87 -11.83
N SER A 139 6.42 -5.63 -11.16
CA SER A 139 6.50 -7.09 -11.18
C SER A 139 6.03 -7.66 -12.52
N SER A 140 6.41 -8.90 -12.79
CA SER A 140 5.71 -9.72 -13.76
C SER A 140 4.29 -9.98 -13.24
N ARG A 141 3.38 -10.38 -14.14
CA ARG A 141 2.03 -10.78 -13.74
C ARG A 141 2.09 -12.08 -12.96
N PHE A 142 1.24 -12.18 -11.94
CA PHE A 142 1.16 -13.38 -11.11
C PHE A 142 -0.31 -13.67 -10.78
N GLU A 143 -0.57 -14.86 -10.31
CA GLU A 143 -1.87 -15.31 -9.83
C GLU A 143 -1.71 -15.98 -8.47
N GLY A 144 -2.59 -15.62 -7.54
CA GLY A 144 -2.64 -16.21 -6.21
C GLY A 144 -1.60 -15.65 -5.25
N HIS A 145 -1.91 -15.76 -3.98
CA HIS A 145 -1.07 -15.23 -2.90
C HIS A 145 0.26 -15.97 -2.75
N GLU A 146 0.33 -17.23 -3.20
CA GLU A 146 1.55 -18.06 -3.06
C GLU A 146 2.74 -17.47 -3.82
N ALA A 147 2.48 -16.70 -4.87
CA ALA A 147 3.53 -16.03 -5.65
C ALA A 147 4.10 -14.78 -4.96
N LEU A 148 3.41 -14.20 -4.00
CA LEU A 148 3.76 -12.90 -3.40
C LEU A 148 5.18 -12.84 -2.82
N PRO A 149 5.67 -13.82 -2.04
CA PRO A 149 7.03 -13.76 -1.50
C PRO A 149 8.10 -13.74 -2.60
N GLU A 150 7.93 -14.52 -3.65
CA GLU A 150 8.86 -14.54 -4.80
C GLU A 150 8.80 -13.24 -5.59
N ILE A 151 7.61 -12.73 -5.83
CA ILE A 151 7.40 -11.43 -6.50
C ILE A 151 8.08 -10.32 -5.72
N MET A 152 7.95 -10.28 -4.41
CA MET A 152 8.59 -9.27 -3.57
C MET A 152 10.13 -9.37 -3.66
N SER A 153 10.67 -10.58 -3.61
CA SER A 153 12.10 -10.82 -3.77
C SER A 153 12.61 -10.32 -5.13
N GLN A 154 11.89 -10.59 -6.21
CA GLN A 154 12.24 -10.12 -7.55
C GLN A 154 12.21 -8.59 -7.66
N LEU A 155 11.20 -7.94 -7.05
CA LEU A 155 11.11 -6.48 -7.04
C LEU A 155 12.28 -5.84 -6.31
N GLU A 156 12.65 -6.37 -5.17
CA GLU A 156 13.79 -5.87 -4.40
C GLU A 156 15.12 -6.07 -5.15
N GLN A 157 15.29 -7.20 -5.80
CA GLN A 157 16.47 -7.47 -6.62
C GLN A 157 16.56 -6.49 -7.80
N THR A 158 15.45 -6.24 -8.48
CA THR A 158 15.38 -5.26 -9.57
C THR A 158 15.75 -3.86 -9.07
N MET A 159 15.31 -3.50 -7.89
CA MET A 159 15.61 -2.21 -7.28
C MET A 159 17.09 -2.07 -6.94
N GLU A 160 17.71 -3.12 -6.40
CA GLU A 160 19.15 -3.14 -6.10
C GLU A 160 20.00 -2.99 -7.36
N GLU A 161 19.63 -3.63 -8.45
CA GLU A 161 20.34 -3.54 -9.73
C GLU A 161 20.40 -2.10 -10.25
N LYS A 162 19.35 -1.31 -10.05
CA LYS A 162 19.32 0.10 -10.44
C LYS A 162 20.30 0.96 -9.67
N PHE A 163 20.58 0.60 -8.41
CA PHE A 163 21.58 1.32 -7.62
C PHE A 163 23.01 0.96 -7.98
N TYR A 164 23.26 -0.31 -8.30
CA TYR A 164 24.61 -0.79 -8.59
C TYR A 164 25.07 -0.46 -10.01
N HIS A 165 24.15 -0.24 -10.94
CA HIS A 165 24.47 0.03 -12.34
C HIS A 165 23.73 1.29 -12.85
N PRO A 166 24.03 2.49 -12.29
CA PRO A 166 23.34 3.72 -12.68
C PRO A 166 23.56 4.11 -14.14
N ASP A 167 24.60 3.59 -14.79
CA ASP A 167 24.96 3.89 -16.18
C ASP A 167 24.35 2.93 -17.20
N VAL A 168 23.65 1.91 -16.76
CA VAL A 168 22.95 0.94 -17.62
C VAL A 168 21.49 1.40 -17.79
N HIS A 169 21.26 2.11 -18.87
CA HIS A 169 19.93 2.60 -19.26
C HIS A 169 19.27 1.71 -20.28
#